data_faac3d3f91d92a02d36a145f464da198
#
_entry.id   faac3d3f91d92a02d36a145f464da198
#
_cell.length_a   1.000
_cell.length_b   1.000
_cell.length_c   1.000
_cell.angle_alpha   90.00
_cell.angle_beta   90.00
_cell.angle_gamma   90.00
#
_symmetry.space_group_name_H-M   'P 1'
#
loop_
_entity.id
_entity.type
_entity.pdbx_description
1 polymer ?
#
loop_
_entity_poly.entity_id
_entity_poly.type
_entity_poly.pdbx_seq_one_letter_code
_entity_poly.pdbx_strand_id
1 'polypeptide(L)' 'MNNMIGKMLDNRYELLEVIGSGGMAVVYKAKCHRLNRLVAVKVLKSDLAAVSYTHLTLP' A
#
# COMPACT_ATOMS: atom_id res chain seq x y z
N MET A 1 -6.04 12.04 -11.50
CA MET A 1 -6.43 10.99 -10.55
C MET A 1 -5.29 10.68 -9.61
N ASN A 2 -5.54 10.78 -8.35
CA ASN A 2 -4.48 10.59 -7.37
C ASN A 2 -4.34 9.13 -7.00
N ASN A 3 -3.12 8.66 -7.09
CA ASN A 3 -2.77 7.39 -6.48
C ASN A 3 -1.78 7.69 -5.36
N MET A 4 -1.40 6.67 -4.64
CA MET A 4 -0.55 6.85 -3.47
C MET A 4 0.90 6.46 -3.74
N ILE A 5 1.26 6.29 -5.01
CA ILE A 5 2.63 5.94 -5.35
C ILE A 5 3.57 7.03 -4.89
N GLY A 6 4.65 6.63 -4.25
CA GLY A 6 5.62 7.55 -3.68
C GLY A 6 5.34 7.93 -2.24
N LYS A 7 4.17 7.60 -1.73
CA LYS A 7 3.85 7.91 -0.34
C LYS A 7 4.42 6.87 0.61
N MET A 8 4.70 7.31 1.80
CA MET A 8 5.20 6.44 2.86
C MET A 8 4.07 6.22 3.86
N LEU A 9 3.69 4.98 4.08
CA LEU A 9 2.66 4.63 5.06
C LEU A 9 3.33 4.15 6.32
N ASP A 10 2.80 4.63 7.46
CA ASP A 10 3.28 4.23 8.78
C ASP A 10 4.79 4.39 8.90
N ASN A 11 5.33 5.32 8.13
CA ASN A 11 6.74 5.67 8.14
C ASN A 11 7.66 4.47 7.86
N ARG A 12 7.13 3.45 7.17
CA ARG A 12 7.92 2.25 6.86
C ARG A 12 7.60 1.65 5.49
N TYR A 13 6.43 1.90 4.93
CA TYR A 13 6.02 1.28 3.66
C TYR A 13 6.00 2.33 2.56
N GLU A 14 6.95 2.25 1.66
CA GLU A 14 6.98 3.15 0.52
C GLU A 14 6.25 2.50 -0.64
N LEU A 15 5.17 3.13 -1.09
CA LEU A 15 4.35 2.57 -2.16
C LEU A 15 5.03 2.80 -3.50
N LEU A 16 5.27 1.71 -4.22
CA LEU A 16 6.05 1.75 -5.45
C LEU A 16 5.20 1.66 -6.71
N GLU A 17 4.21 0.76 -6.74
CA GLU A 17 3.36 0.63 -7.91
C GLU A 17 2.07 -0.08 -7.53
N VAL A 18 1.05 0.14 -8.36
CA VAL A 18 -0.22 -0.56 -8.20
C VAL A 18 -0.08 -1.94 -8.85
N ILE A 19 -0.38 -2.99 -8.11
CA ILE A 19 -0.34 -4.34 -8.65
C ILE A 19 -1.72 -4.98 -8.72
N GLY A 20 -2.75 -4.30 -8.19
CA GLY A 20 -4.11 -4.77 -8.32
C GLY A 20 -5.08 -3.71 -7.84
N SER A 21 -6.29 -3.71 -8.37
CA SER A 21 -7.32 -2.81 -7.88
C SER A 21 -8.69 -3.43 -8.07
N GLY A 22 -9.57 -3.17 -7.11
CA GLY A 22 -10.95 -3.59 -7.17
C GLY A 22 -11.82 -2.43 -6.81
N GLY A 23 -13.12 -2.69 -6.63
CA GLY A 23 -14.05 -1.62 -6.33
C GLY A 23 -13.82 -0.96 -4.99
N MET A 24 -13.34 -1.73 -4.02
CA MET A 24 -13.22 -1.27 -2.64
C MET A 24 -11.79 -1.08 -2.18
N ALA A 25 -10.81 -1.50 -2.94
CA ALA A 25 -9.42 -1.47 -2.48
C ALA A 25 -8.45 -1.38 -3.64
N VAL A 26 -7.26 -0.90 -3.34
CA VAL A 26 -6.13 -0.91 -4.27
C VAL A 26 -4.98 -1.62 -3.58
N VAL A 27 -4.32 -2.53 -4.29
CA VAL A 27 -3.17 -3.24 -3.75
C VAL A 27 -1.91 -2.67 -4.40
N TYR A 28 -0.97 -2.29 -3.56
CA TYR A 28 0.30 -1.71 -3.99
C TYR A 28 1.45 -2.65 -3.70
N LYS A 29 2.43 -2.67 -4.59
CA LYS A 29 3.74 -3.18 -4.23
C LYS A 29 4.45 -2.09 -3.46
N ALA A 30 5.00 -2.43 -2.31
CA ALA A 30 5.66 -1.47 -1.45
C ALA A 30 6.96 -2.02 -0.91
N LYS A 31 7.84 -1.12 -0.54
CA LYS A 31 9.06 -1.51 0.14
C LYS A 31 8.91 -1.23 1.63
N CYS A 32 9.12 -2.27 2.43
CA CYS A 32 9.15 -2.10 3.88
C CYS A 32 10.57 -1.71 4.28
N HIS A 33 10.75 -0.46 4.65
CA HIS A 33 12.08 0.04 4.96
C HIS A 33 12.64 -0.51 6.27
N ARG A 34 11.77 -0.97 7.16
CA ARG A 34 12.24 -1.58 8.40
C ARG A 34 12.82 -2.96 8.18
N LEU A 35 12.19 -3.73 7.30
CA LEU A 35 12.63 -5.09 7.02
C LEU A 35 13.46 -5.18 5.75
N ASN A 36 13.55 -4.09 5.01
CA ASN A 36 14.28 -4.00 3.75
C ASN A 36 13.84 -5.08 2.77
N ARG A 37 12.51 -5.19 2.57
CA ARG A 37 11.95 -6.20 1.68
C ARG A 37 10.69 -5.66 1.03
N LEU A 38 10.27 -6.31 -0.05
CA LEU A 38 9.04 -5.93 -0.75
C LEU A 38 7.85 -6.62 -0.13
N VAL A 39 6.76 -5.89 -0.03
CA VAL A 39 5.51 -6.39 0.52
C VAL A 39 4.36 -5.88 -0.33
N ALA A 40 3.20 -6.48 -0.19
CA ALA A 40 1.97 -5.98 -0.80
C ALA A 40 1.16 -5.26 0.28
N VAL A 41 0.67 -4.09 -0.06
CA VAL A 41 -0.13 -3.28 0.86
C VAL A 41 -1.50 -3.07 0.23
N LYS A 42 -2.55 -3.46 0.93
CA LYS A 42 -3.92 -3.29 0.48
C LYS A 42 -4.51 -2.07 1.19
N VAL A 43 -4.90 -1.09 0.40
CA VAL A 43 -5.47 0.16 0.91
C VAL A 43 -6.96 0.18 0.57
N LEU A 44 -7.80 0.33 1.59
CA LEU A 44 -9.24 0.33 1.41
C LEU A 44 -9.71 1.72 1.00
N LYS A 45 -10.47 1.77 -0.09
CA LYS A 45 -10.97 3.03 -0.62
C LYS A 45 -12.10 3.62 0.19
N SER A 46 -12.84 2.79 0.91
CA SER A 46 -14.06 3.23 1.59
C SER A 46 -13.80 4.04 2.85
N ASP A 47 -12.59 4.05 3.32
CA ASP A 47 -12.24 4.73 4.56
C ASP A 47 -11.74 6.12 4.24
N LEU A 48 -12.61 7.11 4.36
CA LEU A 48 -12.27 8.49 4.03
C LEU A 48 -11.59 9.23 5.17
N ALA A 49 -11.76 8.77 6.39
CA ALA A 49 -11.24 9.47 7.55
C ALA A 49 -9.89 8.96 7.99
N ALA A 50 -9.57 7.73 7.66
CA ALA A 50 -8.32 7.12 8.05
C ALA A 50 -7.91 6.13 6.97
N VAL A 51 -6.62 5.89 6.86
CA VAL A 51 -6.11 4.90 5.90
C VAL A 51 -6.07 3.56 6.62
N SER A 52 -6.80 2.59 6.08
CA SER A 52 -6.74 1.21 6.54
C SER A 52 -5.97 0.40 5.52
N TYR A 53 -4.97 -0.32 5.99
CA TYR A 53 -4.21 -1.16 5.08
C TYR A 53 -3.75 -2.41 5.79
N THR A 54 -3.54 -3.45 5.00
CA THR A 54 -3.01 -4.72 5.47
C THR A 54 -1.79 -5.01 4.62
N HIS A 55 -0.69 -5.31 5.26
CA HIS A 55 0.48 -5.65 4.50
C HIS A 55 0.62 -7.17 4.39
N LEU A 56 1.03 -7.61 3.20
CA LEU A 56 1.21 -9.02 2.89
C LEU A 56 2.61 -9.20 2.34
N THR A 57 3.27 -10.26 2.76
CA THR A 57 4.60 -10.56 2.25
C THR A 57 4.52 -11.03 0.81
N LEU A 58 5.36 -10.46 -0.05
CA LEU A 58 5.46 -10.93 -1.42
C LEU A 58 6.44 -12.09 -1.49
N PRO A 59 6.17 -13.06 -2.38
CA PRO A 59 7.09 -14.19 -2.57
C PRO A 59 8.40 -13.78 -3.20
#